data_fd0194ade05fe9b70a0b7637c962ea8b
#
_entry.id   fd0194ade05fe9b70a0b7637c962ea8b
#
_cell.length_a   1.000
_cell.length_b   1.000
_cell.length_c   1.000
_cell.angle_alpha   90.00
_cell.angle_beta   90.00
_cell.angle_gamma   90.00
#
_symmetry.space_group_name_H-M   'P 1'
#
loop_
_entity.id
_entity.type
_entity.pdbx_description
1 polymer ?
#
loop_
_entity_poly.entity_id
_entity_poly.type
_entity_poly.pdbx_seq_one_letter_code
_entity_poly.pdbx_strand_id
1 'polypeptide(L)' 'MFDYKITAYNKLGKVQETENLFCAPDEINDVMFTMSEQYGYAEALDTMDTHCGEYGQRPLSLGERRYF' A
#
# COMPACT_ATOMS: atom_id res chain seq x y z
N MET A 1 3.77 16.12 7.50
CA MET A 1 4.19 15.22 6.42
C MET A 1 4.97 14.04 7.00
N PHE A 2 4.84 12.90 6.38
CA PHE A 2 5.43 11.66 6.90
C PHE A 2 6.11 10.89 5.79
N ASP A 3 7.06 10.03 6.16
CA ASP A 3 7.69 9.11 5.21
C ASP A 3 6.85 7.85 5.12
N TYR A 4 6.45 7.51 3.89
CA TYR A 4 5.67 6.30 3.61
C TYR A 4 6.38 5.41 2.62
N LYS A 5 6.19 4.11 2.79
CA LYS A 5 6.58 3.11 1.81
C LYS A 5 5.30 2.49 1.25
N ILE A 6 5.06 2.69 -0.05
CA ILE A 6 3.89 2.15 -0.72
C ILE A 6 4.33 0.96 -1.56
N THR A 7 3.65 -0.16 -1.39
CA THR A 7 3.92 -1.37 -2.15
C THR A 7 2.67 -1.79 -2.90
N ALA A 8 2.81 -2.03 -4.19
CA ALA A 8 1.74 -2.53 -5.04
C ALA A 8 1.96 -4.01 -5.34
N TYR A 9 0.89 -4.78 -5.30
CA TYR A 9 0.90 -6.23 -5.52
C TYR A 9 -0.08 -6.60 -6.61
N ASN A 10 0.23 -7.65 -7.36
CA ASN A 10 -0.69 -8.24 -8.32
C ASN A 10 -1.63 -9.24 -7.62
N LYS A 11 -2.51 -9.89 -8.38
CA LYS A 11 -3.49 -10.86 -7.85
C LYS A 11 -2.84 -12.04 -7.15
N LEU A 12 -1.60 -12.36 -7.51
CA LEU A 12 -0.86 -13.48 -6.94
C LEU A 12 -0.10 -13.08 -5.68
N GLY A 13 -0.17 -11.81 -5.28
CA GLY A 13 0.54 -11.30 -4.12
C GLY A 13 2.01 -11.00 -4.37
N LYS A 14 2.41 -10.88 -5.61
CA LYS A 14 3.79 -10.52 -5.96
C LYS A 14 3.93 -9.01 -6.05
N VAL A 15 5.03 -8.49 -5.49
CA VAL A 15 5.35 -7.07 -5.54
C VAL A 15 5.59 -6.65 -6.99
N GLN A 16 4.86 -5.63 -7.42
CA GLN A 16 4.99 -5.05 -8.77
C GLN A 16 5.73 -3.72 -8.73
N GLU A 17 5.54 -2.95 -7.68
CA GLU A 17 6.19 -1.66 -7.53
C GLU A 17 6.29 -1.30 -6.05
N THR A 18 7.38 -0.63 -5.68
CA THR A 18 7.58 -0.08 -4.35
C THR A 18 8.03 1.36 -4.50
N GLU A 19 7.42 2.27 -3.75
CA GLU A 19 7.72 3.68 -3.82
C GLU A 19 7.83 4.26 -2.42
N ASN A 20 8.84 5.10 -2.19
CA ASN A 20 9.03 5.80 -0.92
C ASN A 20 8.69 7.27 -1.16
N LEU A 21 7.75 7.80 -0.38
CA LEU A 21 7.28 9.17 -0.53
C LEU A 21 7.25 9.88 0.82
N PHE A 22 7.64 11.14 0.80
CA PHE A 22 7.46 12.05 1.91
C PHE A 22 6.30 12.98 1.60
N CYS A 23 5.14 12.74 2.19
CA CYS A 23 3.93 13.46 1.85
C CYS A 23 2.93 13.47 3.01
N ALA A 24 1.83 14.20 2.83
CA ALA A 24 0.73 14.25 3.78
C ALA A 24 -0.12 12.96 3.68
N PRO A 25 -0.83 12.58 4.76
CA PRO A 25 -1.67 11.38 4.75
C PRO A 25 -2.75 11.34 3.67
N ASP A 26 -3.31 12.50 3.30
CA ASP A 26 -4.31 12.57 2.24
C ASP A 26 -3.70 12.37 0.85
N GLU A 27 -2.45 12.79 0.64
CA GLU A 27 -1.73 12.56 -0.62
C GLU A 27 -1.44 11.07 -0.82
N ILE A 28 -1.13 10.35 0.26
CA ILE A 28 -0.82 8.93 0.17
C ILE A 28 -2.01 8.11 -0.30
N ASN A 29 -3.23 8.54 0.02
CA ASN A 29 -4.44 7.87 -0.43
C ASN A 29 -4.55 7.90 -1.95
N ASP A 30 -4.26 9.04 -2.57
CA ASP A 30 -4.30 9.18 -4.03
C ASP A 30 -3.28 8.29 -4.71
N VAL A 31 -2.08 8.20 -4.15
CA VAL A 31 -1.03 7.35 -4.69
C VAL A 31 -1.41 5.87 -4.60
N MET A 32 -1.91 5.43 -3.44
CA MET A 32 -2.36 4.06 -3.25
C MET A 32 -3.50 3.71 -4.20
N PHE A 33 -4.45 4.62 -4.37
CA PHE A 33 -5.58 4.41 -5.27
C PHE A 33 -5.10 4.19 -6.72
N THR A 34 -4.22 5.06 -7.21
CA THR A 34 -3.67 4.96 -8.55
C THR A 34 -2.91 3.64 -8.75
N MET A 35 -2.07 3.27 -7.78
CA MET A 35 -1.31 2.03 -7.86
C MET A 35 -2.22 0.80 -7.79
N SER A 36 -3.27 0.84 -6.97
CA SER A 36 -4.22 -0.27 -6.88
C SER A 36 -5.00 -0.46 -8.17
N GLU A 37 -5.32 0.61 -8.88
CA GLU A 37 -5.98 0.50 -10.19
C GLU A 37 -5.06 -0.11 -11.24
N GLN A 38 -3.77 0.21 -11.17
CA GLN A 38 -2.80 -0.28 -12.14
C GLN A 38 -2.42 -1.75 -11.90
N TYR A 39 -2.27 -2.16 -10.65
CA TYR A 39 -1.73 -3.48 -10.30
C TYR A 39 -2.73 -4.41 -9.63
N GLY A 40 -3.70 -3.88 -8.90
CA GLY A 40 -4.74 -4.64 -8.21
C GLY A 40 -4.85 -4.33 -6.72
N TYR A 41 -3.73 -4.12 -6.03
CA TYR A 41 -3.71 -3.84 -4.60
C TYR A 41 -2.48 -3.01 -4.25
N ALA A 42 -2.67 -2.04 -3.38
CA ALA A 42 -1.55 -1.23 -2.88
C ALA A 42 -1.75 -0.94 -1.39
N GLU A 43 -0.67 -0.95 -0.63
CA GLU A 43 -0.69 -0.61 0.78
C GLU A 43 0.43 0.36 1.13
N ALA A 44 0.25 1.12 2.19
CA ALA A 44 1.23 2.07 2.69
C ALA A 44 1.62 1.71 4.12
N LEU A 45 2.93 1.76 4.38
CA LEU A 45 3.50 1.59 5.72
C LEU A 45 4.30 2.83 6.06
N ASP A 46 4.40 3.13 7.36
CA ASP A 46 5.28 4.21 7.83
C ASP A 46 6.70 3.67 8.10
N THR A 47 7.57 4.52 8.66
CA THR A 47 8.96 4.14 8.95
C THR A 47 9.09 3.05 10.00
N MET A 48 8.04 2.80 10.77
CA MET A 48 8.00 1.76 11.81
C MET A 48 7.25 0.52 11.33
N ASP A 49 7.02 0.41 10.02
CA ASP A 49 6.25 -0.67 9.38
C ASP A 49 4.81 -0.76 9.87
N THR A 50 4.28 0.35 10.39
CA THR A 50 2.88 0.43 10.79
C THR A 50 2.01 0.64 9.55
N HIS A 51 0.98 -0.18 9.41
CA HIS A 51 0.04 -0.09 8.29
C HIS A 51 -0.75 1.21 8.36
N CYS A 52 -0.65 2.03 7.32
CA CYS A 52 -1.28 3.35 7.25
C CYS A 52 -2.52 3.38 6.35
N GLY A 53 -2.65 2.43 5.45
CA GLY A 53 -3.81 2.36 4.58
C GLY A 53 -3.62 1.37 3.46
N GLU A 54 -4.70 1.10 2.73
CA GLU A 54 -4.68 0.20 1.59
C GLU A 54 -5.84 0.51 0.65
N TYR A 55 -5.67 0.15 -0.63
CA TYR A 55 -6.70 0.22 -1.66
C TYR A 55 -6.64 -1.02 -2.54
N GLY A 56 -7.81 -1.40 -3.05
CA GLY A 56 -7.94 -2.57 -3.90
C GLY A 56 -8.25 -3.82 -3.09
N GLN A 57 -8.20 -4.96 -3.78
CA GLN A 57 -8.51 -6.25 -3.17
C GLN A 57 -7.23 -6.96 -2.75
N ARG A 58 -7.07 -7.17 -1.44
CA ARG A 58 -5.89 -7.82 -0.89
C ARG A 58 -5.77 -9.26 -1.41
N PRO A 59 -4.62 -9.63 -2.02
CA PRO A 59 -4.42 -11.00 -2.49
C PRO A 59 -4.47 -12.00 -1.35
N LEU A 60 -5.06 -13.16 -1.60
CA LEU A 60 -5.18 -14.22 -0.58
C LEU A 60 -3.82 -14.70 -0.09
N SER A 61 -2.82 -14.71 -0.96
CA SER A 61 -1.46 -15.14 -0.60
C SER A 61 -0.78 -14.26 0.43
N LEU A 62 -1.24 -13.02 0.61
CA LEU A 62 -0.70 -12.11 1.63
C LEU A 62 -1.34 -12.34 3.00
N GLY A 63 -2.41 -13.14 3.05
CA GLY A 63 -3.14 -13.38 4.28
C GLY A 63 -3.97 -12.18 4.73
N GLU A 64 -4.61 -12.32 5.86
CA GLU A 64 -5.40 -11.24 6.45
C GLU A 64 -4.53 -10.32 7.28
N ARG A 65 -4.78 -9.03 7.16
CA ARG A 65 -4.14 -8.06 8.06
C ARG A 65 -5.01 -7.87 9.28
N ARG A 66 -4.41 -8.06 10.43
CA ARG A 66 -5.10 -7.88 11.70
C ARG A 66 -4.73 -6.54 12.32
N TYR A 67 -5.75 -5.85 12.82
CA TYR A 67 -5.59 -4.58 13.53
C TYR A 67 -5.84 -4.82 15.03
N PHE A 68 -5.00 -4.25 15.84
CA PHE A 68 -5.13 -4.35 17.28
C PHE A 68 -5.27 -2.96 17.90
#